data_2c9736146d01d95f9afc79b9d936cf59
#
_entry.id   2c9736146d01d95f9afc79b9d936cf59
#
_cell.length_a   1.000
_cell.length_b   1.000
_cell.length_c   1.000
_cell.angle_alpha   90.00
_cell.angle_beta   90.00
_cell.angle_gamma   90.00
#
_symmetry.space_group_name_H-M   'P 1'
#
loop_
_entity.id
_entity.type
_entity.pdbx_description
1 polymer ?
#
loop_
_entity_poly.entity_id
_entity_poly.type
_entity_poly.pdbx_seq_one_letter_code
_entity_poly.pdbx_strand_id
1 'polypeptide(L)'
;MYGTDGVIKIITSEDGKEWKEVDEISLKGFDLRDPKLSITPKGQIMLTMGGSIYEGKTLLGGIPHVTFSNPEGTKFSPPKPIKYDASIKSKFDWLWSLTWHEGTGYGGMYSRKENEEGENETTIKLVKTTNGVDYQMVADLAIEGNPNESTIRFLPTAEMLMLIRREKGNKRAYSGQSSAPYKDWNFIEAPYFIGGPDFVAIAEGQFIGGGRINSEYTGLLSFSENGDFKEVLRLPSNSDSSYPGFVFENDTLYMSYYSSHETEKTSIYFAKIPIVELK
;
A
#
# COMPACT_ATOMS: atom_id res chain seq x y z
N MET A 1 -0.25 -4.61 -20.71
CA MET A 1 -0.48 -3.75 -21.89
C MET A 1 -0.02 -2.36 -21.52
N TYR A 2 0.93 -1.79 -22.24
CA TYR A 2 1.35 -0.41 -22.01
C TYR A 2 0.52 0.51 -22.93
N GLY A 3 0.06 1.66 -22.40
CA GLY A 3 -0.58 2.71 -23.19
C GLY A 3 -2.11 2.59 -23.36
N THR A 4 -2.77 1.80 -22.54
CA THR A 4 -4.23 1.79 -22.41
C THR A 4 -4.62 2.26 -21.02
N ASP A 5 -5.73 2.99 -20.90
CA ASP A 5 -6.26 3.41 -19.60
C ASP A 5 -6.62 2.16 -18.76
N GLY A 6 -6.05 2.06 -17.55
CA GLY A 6 -6.38 0.99 -16.60
C GLY A 6 -7.68 1.28 -15.88
N VAL A 7 -8.41 0.21 -15.51
CA VAL A 7 -9.65 0.31 -14.75
C VAL A 7 -9.53 -0.45 -13.42
N ILE A 8 -10.22 0.02 -12.40
CA ILE A 8 -10.29 -0.63 -11.11
C ILE A 8 -11.71 -1.16 -10.92
N LYS A 9 -11.82 -2.47 -10.71
CA LYS A 9 -13.08 -3.14 -10.42
C LYS A 9 -13.29 -3.31 -8.93
N ILE A 10 -14.47 -2.99 -8.46
CA ILE A 10 -14.91 -3.22 -7.09
C ILE A 10 -15.78 -4.45 -7.08
N ILE A 11 -15.33 -5.45 -6.35
CA ILE A 11 -16.07 -6.69 -6.15
C ILE A 11 -16.41 -6.87 -4.67
N THR A 12 -17.52 -7.49 -4.37
CA THR A 12 -17.97 -7.79 -3.01
C THR A 12 -18.39 -9.25 -2.90
N SER A 13 -18.31 -9.79 -1.69
CA SER A 13 -18.76 -11.14 -1.36
C SER A 13 -19.31 -11.16 0.06
N GLU A 14 -20.33 -11.95 0.30
CA GLU A 14 -20.88 -12.19 1.65
C GLU A 14 -20.19 -13.36 2.35
N ASP A 15 -19.65 -14.31 1.58
CA ASP A 15 -19.07 -15.56 2.10
C ASP A 15 -17.58 -15.76 1.75
N GLY A 16 -17.05 -14.91 0.85
CA GLY A 16 -15.69 -14.99 0.31
C GLY A 16 -15.49 -16.11 -0.72
N LYS A 17 -16.59 -16.69 -1.26
CA LYS A 17 -16.57 -17.69 -2.32
C LYS A 17 -17.22 -17.18 -3.60
N GLU A 18 -18.41 -16.62 -3.46
CA GLU A 18 -19.15 -16.00 -4.55
C GLU A 18 -18.86 -14.49 -4.57
N TRP A 19 -18.35 -13.98 -5.69
CA TRP A 19 -17.95 -12.59 -5.86
C TRP A 19 -18.80 -11.89 -6.91
N LYS A 20 -19.22 -10.67 -6.59
CA LYS A 20 -20.07 -9.85 -7.45
C LYS A 20 -19.40 -8.51 -7.71
N GLU A 21 -19.27 -8.13 -8.98
CA GLU A 21 -18.84 -6.77 -9.36
C GLU A 21 -19.97 -5.78 -9.02
N VAL A 22 -19.63 -4.72 -8.32
CA VAL A 22 -20.57 -3.67 -7.89
C VAL A 22 -20.25 -2.31 -8.49
N ASP A 23 -18.99 -2.05 -8.86
CA ASP A 23 -18.59 -0.81 -9.52
C ASP A 23 -17.32 -0.98 -10.35
N GLU A 24 -17.15 -0.11 -11.34
CA GLU A 24 -15.94 0.02 -12.15
C GLU A 24 -15.51 1.50 -12.19
N ILE A 25 -14.25 1.75 -11.87
CA ILE A 25 -13.68 3.09 -11.80
C ILE A 25 -12.65 3.24 -12.91
N SER A 26 -12.87 4.23 -13.76
CA SER A 26 -11.96 4.58 -14.85
C SER A 26 -11.79 6.10 -14.94
N LEU A 27 -10.69 6.54 -15.55
CA LEU A 27 -10.42 7.95 -15.80
C LEU A 27 -9.66 8.09 -17.12
N LYS A 28 -10.28 8.74 -18.09
CA LYS A 28 -9.69 8.92 -19.42
C LYS A 28 -8.32 9.58 -19.35
N GLY A 29 -7.33 8.98 -20.00
CA GLY A 29 -5.95 9.46 -20.03
C GLY A 29 -5.08 9.01 -18.87
N PHE A 30 -5.61 8.16 -17.97
CA PHE A 30 -4.87 7.61 -16.83
C PHE A 30 -4.97 6.09 -16.80
N ASP A 31 -3.84 5.44 -16.67
CA ASP A 31 -3.77 4.04 -16.31
C ASP A 31 -3.84 3.94 -14.77
N LEU A 32 -5.07 3.68 -14.24
CA LEU A 32 -5.33 3.58 -12.80
C LEU A 32 -4.80 2.25 -12.26
N ARG A 33 -4.03 2.32 -11.16
CA ARG A 33 -3.33 1.17 -10.59
C ARG A 33 -3.30 1.18 -9.07
N ASP A 34 -2.94 0.05 -8.49
CA ASP A 34 -2.60 -0.17 -7.09
C ASP A 34 -3.66 0.37 -6.12
N PRO A 35 -4.93 -0.04 -6.26
CA PRO A 35 -6.00 0.45 -5.39
C PRO A 35 -5.77 0.02 -3.94
N LYS A 36 -5.96 0.97 -3.01
CA LYS A 36 -5.92 0.72 -1.57
C LYS A 36 -7.17 1.29 -0.91
N LEU A 37 -7.82 0.46 -0.11
CA LEU A 37 -9.04 0.82 0.63
C LEU A 37 -8.69 1.28 2.04
N SER A 38 -9.41 2.28 2.52
CA SER A 38 -9.40 2.69 3.93
C SER A 38 -10.78 3.18 4.35
N ILE A 39 -11.10 3.08 5.64
CA ILE A 39 -12.35 3.61 6.19
C ILE A 39 -12.08 4.99 6.77
N THR A 40 -12.77 5.98 6.24
CA THR A 40 -12.65 7.36 6.73
C THR A 40 -13.27 7.53 8.13
N PRO A 41 -12.94 8.60 8.86
CA PRO A 41 -13.60 8.89 10.15
C PRO A 41 -15.12 9.06 10.06
N LYS A 42 -15.66 9.25 8.85
CA LYS A 42 -17.10 9.36 8.59
C LYS A 42 -17.75 8.02 8.20
N GLY A 43 -17.00 6.93 8.24
CA GLY A 43 -17.48 5.59 7.89
C GLY A 43 -17.59 5.31 6.38
N GLN A 44 -17.13 6.21 5.51
CA GLN A 44 -17.09 5.96 4.07
C GLN A 44 -15.86 5.11 3.70
N ILE A 45 -15.98 4.27 2.71
CA ILE A 45 -14.83 3.63 2.07
C ILE A 45 -14.15 4.67 1.17
N MET A 46 -12.90 4.93 1.44
CA MET A 46 -12.02 5.72 0.60
C MET A 46 -11.11 4.78 -0.18
N LEU A 47 -11.00 4.99 -1.47
CA LEU A 47 -10.09 4.27 -2.35
C LEU A 47 -9.05 5.25 -2.89
N THR A 48 -7.79 5.01 -2.55
CA THR A 48 -6.65 5.68 -3.16
C THR A 48 -6.08 4.83 -4.29
N MET A 49 -5.57 5.46 -5.33
CA MET A 49 -4.98 4.79 -6.47
C MET A 49 -3.95 5.69 -7.15
N GLY A 50 -2.98 5.10 -7.81
CA GLY A 50 -2.10 5.81 -8.70
C GLY A 50 -2.73 5.98 -10.08
N GLY A 51 -2.47 7.12 -10.72
CA GLY A 51 -2.82 7.37 -12.12
C GLY A 51 -1.56 7.60 -12.93
N SER A 52 -1.12 6.60 -13.69
CA SER A 52 0.02 6.72 -14.59
C SER A 52 -0.40 7.38 -15.92
N ILE A 53 0.44 8.28 -16.40
CA ILE A 53 0.24 8.99 -17.68
C ILE A 53 1.25 8.43 -18.68
N TYR A 54 0.77 7.90 -19.79
CA TYR A 54 1.61 7.32 -20.84
C TYR A 54 1.46 8.05 -22.17
N GLU A 55 2.54 8.10 -22.92
CA GLU A 55 2.55 8.37 -24.37
C GLU A 55 3.14 7.14 -25.06
N GLY A 56 2.28 6.37 -25.73
CA GLY A 56 2.66 5.05 -26.22
C GLY A 56 3.13 4.13 -25.09
N LYS A 57 4.42 3.76 -25.08
CA LYS A 57 5.04 2.95 -24.01
C LYS A 57 5.82 3.78 -22.99
N THR A 58 5.92 5.07 -23.19
CA THR A 58 6.73 5.96 -22.33
C THR A 58 5.89 6.47 -21.18
N LEU A 59 6.35 6.24 -19.94
CA LEU A 59 5.75 6.80 -18.75
C LEU A 59 6.15 8.28 -18.63
N LEU A 60 5.17 9.16 -18.73
CA LEU A 60 5.37 10.62 -18.65
C LEU A 60 5.28 11.15 -17.22
N GLY A 61 4.50 10.49 -16.38
CA GLY A 61 4.30 10.92 -14.99
C GLY A 61 3.31 10.04 -14.25
N GLY A 62 3.10 10.36 -12.98
CA GLY A 62 2.14 9.70 -12.12
C GLY A 62 1.52 10.68 -11.13
N ILE A 63 0.21 10.59 -10.95
CA ILE A 63 -0.56 11.45 -10.05
C ILE A 63 -1.46 10.57 -9.18
N PRO A 64 -1.36 10.64 -7.84
CA PRO A 64 -2.27 9.92 -6.98
C PRO A 64 -3.70 10.46 -7.09
N HIS A 65 -4.67 9.56 -7.11
CA HIS A 65 -6.10 9.86 -7.17
C HIS A 65 -6.84 9.26 -5.98
N VAL A 66 -8.02 9.79 -5.71
CA VAL A 66 -8.90 9.33 -4.66
C VAL A 66 -10.36 9.35 -5.11
N THR A 67 -11.13 8.40 -4.60
CA THR A 67 -12.58 8.39 -4.71
C THR A 67 -13.20 7.87 -3.41
N PHE A 68 -14.49 8.13 -3.21
CA PHE A 68 -15.22 7.78 -1.99
C PHE A 68 -16.50 7.04 -2.34
N SER A 69 -16.82 6.05 -1.53
CA SER A 69 -18.05 5.27 -1.69
C SER A 69 -19.30 6.02 -1.25
N ASN A 70 -20.45 5.54 -1.74
CA ASN A 70 -21.73 5.77 -1.08
C ASN A 70 -21.77 5.04 0.29
N PRO A 71 -22.80 5.27 1.13
CA PRO A 71 -22.90 4.61 2.44
C PRO A 71 -22.91 3.07 2.37
N GLU A 72 -23.44 2.50 1.31
CA GLU A 72 -23.52 1.05 1.11
C GLU A 72 -22.19 0.43 0.62
N GLY A 73 -21.19 1.24 0.27
CA GLY A 73 -19.90 0.77 -0.25
C GLY A 73 -19.95 0.19 -1.67
N THR A 74 -21.05 0.38 -2.41
CA THR A 74 -21.32 -0.26 -3.69
C THR A 74 -21.17 0.65 -4.91
N LYS A 75 -21.03 1.96 -4.70
CA LYS A 75 -20.81 2.96 -5.74
C LYS A 75 -19.79 3.99 -5.28
N PHE A 76 -18.91 4.38 -6.19
CA PHE A 76 -17.86 5.35 -5.92
C PHE A 76 -18.05 6.62 -6.75
N SER A 77 -17.66 7.76 -6.18
CA SER A 77 -17.64 9.03 -6.90
C SER A 77 -16.59 8.99 -8.04
N PRO A 78 -16.68 9.85 -9.07
CA PRO A 78 -15.59 9.96 -10.04
C PRO A 78 -14.25 10.23 -9.35
N PRO A 79 -13.16 9.56 -9.77
CA PRO A 79 -11.85 9.75 -9.18
C PRO A 79 -11.34 11.17 -9.44
N LYS A 80 -10.65 11.75 -8.45
CA LYS A 80 -10.04 13.07 -8.53
C LYS A 80 -8.61 13.04 -8.03
N PRO A 81 -7.71 13.85 -8.59
CA PRO A 81 -6.35 13.93 -8.12
C PRO A 81 -6.34 14.46 -6.68
N ILE A 82 -5.45 13.95 -5.85
CA ILE A 82 -5.17 14.55 -4.55
C ILE A 82 -4.41 15.87 -4.75
N LYS A 83 -4.52 16.76 -3.76
CA LYS A 83 -3.85 18.06 -3.76
C LYS A 83 -2.82 18.10 -2.66
N TYR A 84 -1.65 18.59 -2.96
CA TYR A 84 -0.56 18.75 -2.00
C TYR A 84 0.35 19.91 -2.41
N ASP A 85 1.18 20.36 -1.47
CA ASP A 85 2.05 21.52 -1.66
C ASP A 85 2.97 21.35 -2.88
N ALA A 86 3.12 22.41 -3.66
CA ALA A 86 3.99 22.42 -4.83
C ALA A 86 5.47 22.13 -4.48
N SER A 87 5.90 22.41 -3.25
CA SER A 87 7.26 22.15 -2.76
C SER A 87 7.60 20.66 -2.68
N ILE A 88 6.59 19.80 -2.58
CA ILE A 88 6.78 18.34 -2.53
C ILE A 88 6.37 17.63 -3.81
N LYS A 89 5.83 18.36 -4.80
CA LYS A 89 5.35 17.82 -6.07
C LYS A 89 6.50 17.48 -7.00
N SER A 90 6.40 16.32 -7.65
CA SER A 90 7.32 15.90 -8.72
C SER A 90 6.57 15.51 -10.00
N LYS A 91 7.29 15.01 -11.00
CA LYS A 91 6.73 14.48 -12.23
C LYS A 91 5.97 13.17 -12.00
N PHE A 92 6.40 12.39 -11.01
CA PHE A 92 5.82 11.11 -10.63
C PHE A 92 5.71 11.04 -9.11
N ASP A 93 4.50 11.12 -8.61
CA ASP A 93 4.17 10.97 -7.20
C ASP A 93 3.18 9.83 -7.02
N TRP A 94 3.33 9.07 -5.93
CA TRP A 94 2.49 7.92 -5.63
C TRP A 94 2.21 7.81 -4.14
N LEU A 95 0.96 7.88 -3.77
CA LEU A 95 0.51 7.59 -2.41
C LEU A 95 0.15 6.11 -2.34
N TRP A 96 0.97 5.31 -1.63
CA TRP A 96 0.78 3.86 -1.61
C TRP A 96 -0.45 3.43 -0.84
N SER A 97 -0.56 3.86 0.41
CA SER A 97 -1.70 3.53 1.28
C SER A 97 -1.95 4.66 2.26
N LEU A 98 -3.15 4.68 2.86
CA LEU A 98 -3.53 5.65 3.88
C LEU A 98 -4.11 4.93 5.09
N THR A 99 -3.67 5.33 6.28
CA THR A 99 -4.20 4.86 7.56
C THR A 99 -4.76 6.02 8.36
N TRP A 100 -6.01 5.90 8.78
CA TRP A 100 -6.68 6.90 9.59
C TRP A 100 -6.45 6.64 11.07
N HIS A 101 -6.09 7.70 11.79
CA HIS A 101 -5.93 7.72 13.24
C HIS A 101 -6.42 9.05 13.79
N GLU A 102 -7.33 9.02 14.76
CA GLU A 102 -7.89 10.22 15.43
C GLU A 102 -8.33 11.34 14.46
N GLY A 103 -9.03 10.95 13.40
CA GLY A 103 -9.56 11.93 12.42
C GLY A 103 -8.54 12.41 11.37
N THR A 104 -7.27 11.99 11.45
CA THR A 104 -6.22 12.34 10.51
C THR A 104 -5.75 11.09 9.77
N GLY A 105 -5.70 11.17 8.43
CA GLY A 105 -5.13 10.13 7.59
C GLY A 105 -3.63 10.39 7.36
N TYR A 106 -2.81 9.34 7.47
CA TYR A 106 -1.37 9.38 7.24
C TYR A 106 -0.96 8.36 6.20
N GLY A 107 -0.02 8.72 5.32
CA GLY A 107 0.49 7.82 4.31
C GLY A 107 1.90 8.16 3.85
N GLY A 108 2.60 7.16 3.34
CA GLY A 108 3.86 7.34 2.64
C GLY A 108 3.60 7.71 1.18
N MET A 109 4.07 8.89 0.79
CA MET A 109 4.05 9.34 -0.59
C MET A 109 5.46 9.29 -1.15
N TYR A 110 5.72 8.42 -2.13
CA TYR A 110 7.00 8.39 -2.80
C TYR A 110 6.97 9.18 -4.10
N SER A 111 8.10 9.80 -4.39
CA SER A 111 8.32 10.63 -5.58
C SER A 111 9.50 10.09 -6.34
N ARG A 112 9.40 10.05 -7.67
CA ARG A 112 10.52 9.68 -8.55
C ARG A 112 11.17 10.92 -9.11
N LYS A 113 12.49 10.99 -8.99
CA LYS A 113 13.33 12.02 -9.57
C LYS A 113 14.44 11.36 -10.39
N GLU A 114 14.92 12.04 -11.40
CA GLU A 114 16.14 11.68 -12.11
C GLU A 114 17.31 12.34 -11.37
N ASN A 115 18.34 11.56 -11.01
CA ASN A 115 19.54 12.07 -10.39
C ASN A 115 20.50 12.69 -11.43
N GLU A 116 21.63 13.23 -10.99
CA GLU A 116 22.64 13.87 -11.86
C GLU A 116 23.24 12.90 -12.89
N GLU A 117 23.18 11.59 -12.62
CA GLU A 117 23.69 10.53 -13.49
C GLU A 117 22.62 10.00 -14.48
N GLY A 118 21.41 10.57 -14.46
CA GLY A 118 20.30 10.15 -15.32
C GLY A 118 19.56 8.90 -14.82
N GLU A 119 19.84 8.44 -13.59
CA GLU A 119 19.13 7.32 -12.97
C GLU A 119 17.90 7.78 -12.22
N ASN A 120 16.86 6.92 -12.25
CA ASN A 120 15.67 7.16 -11.42
C ASN A 120 15.97 6.88 -9.95
N GLU A 121 15.79 7.89 -9.13
CA GLU A 121 15.79 7.78 -7.67
C GLU A 121 14.39 8.01 -7.10
N THR A 122 14.07 7.29 -6.03
CA THR A 122 12.84 7.51 -5.29
C THR A 122 13.16 8.01 -3.88
N THR A 123 12.33 8.97 -3.45
CA THR A 123 12.32 9.48 -2.07
C THR A 123 10.92 9.29 -1.51
N ILE A 124 10.80 9.17 -0.21
CA ILE A 124 9.52 9.00 0.46
C ILE A 124 9.30 10.09 1.50
N LYS A 125 8.09 10.61 1.55
CA LYS A 125 7.63 11.60 2.51
C LYS A 125 6.43 11.09 3.28
N LEU A 126 6.38 11.35 4.57
CA LEU A 126 5.17 11.20 5.34
C LEU A 126 4.25 12.38 5.05
N VAL A 127 3.05 12.08 4.61
CA VAL A 127 1.99 13.09 4.39
C VAL A 127 0.78 12.82 5.26
N LYS A 128 -0.01 13.86 5.53
CA LYS A 128 -1.25 13.77 6.29
C LYS A 128 -2.40 14.50 5.63
N THR A 129 -3.62 14.10 5.95
CA THR A 129 -4.87 14.71 5.47
C THR A 129 -5.98 14.58 6.52
N THR A 130 -6.94 15.50 6.51
CA THR A 130 -8.18 15.40 7.32
C THR A 130 -9.41 15.10 6.46
N ASN A 131 -9.29 15.13 5.14
CA ASN A 131 -10.39 14.94 4.21
C ASN A 131 -10.13 13.94 3.08
N GLY A 132 -8.91 13.36 3.03
CA GLY A 132 -8.49 12.40 2.00
C GLY A 132 -8.17 13.02 0.64
N VAL A 133 -8.26 14.35 0.49
CA VAL A 133 -8.05 15.07 -0.78
C VAL A 133 -6.89 16.05 -0.71
N ASP A 134 -6.85 16.86 0.34
CA ASP A 134 -5.83 17.87 0.56
C ASP A 134 -4.79 17.35 1.55
N TYR A 135 -3.52 17.27 1.11
CA TYR A 135 -2.43 16.68 1.87
C TYR A 135 -1.36 17.70 2.23
N GLN A 136 -0.78 17.54 3.39
CA GLN A 136 0.35 18.30 3.90
C GLN A 136 1.51 17.37 4.22
N MET A 137 2.75 17.81 3.96
CA MET A 137 3.94 17.09 4.39
C MET A 137 4.09 17.15 5.91
N VAL A 138 4.41 16.01 6.51
CA VAL A 138 4.78 15.88 7.94
C VAL A 138 6.29 15.82 8.08
N ALA A 139 6.92 14.92 7.32
CA ALA A 139 8.36 14.70 7.35
C ALA A 139 8.89 14.20 5.99
N ASP A 140 10.12 14.56 5.67
CA ASP A 140 10.93 13.85 4.67
C ASP A 140 11.66 12.72 5.41
N LEU A 141 11.49 11.48 4.97
CA LEU A 141 12.00 10.34 5.73
C LEU A 141 13.48 10.05 5.48
N ALA A 142 14.10 10.69 4.47
CA ALA A 142 15.52 10.60 4.14
C ALA A 142 16.07 9.16 4.11
N ILE A 143 15.30 8.21 3.56
CA ILE A 143 15.63 6.79 3.51
C ILE A 143 16.45 6.49 2.25
N GLU A 144 17.57 5.81 2.41
CA GLU A 144 18.40 5.32 1.32
C GLU A 144 17.85 4.05 0.66
N GLY A 145 18.30 3.75 -0.55
CA GLY A 145 17.98 2.49 -1.24
C GLY A 145 16.71 2.52 -2.07
N ASN A 146 16.31 3.67 -2.57
CA ASN A 146 15.11 3.87 -3.40
C ASN A 146 13.85 3.35 -2.72
N PRO A 147 13.43 3.96 -1.58
CA PRO A 147 12.19 3.60 -0.89
C PRO A 147 10.97 3.94 -1.74
N ASN A 148 9.92 3.12 -1.66
CA ASN A 148 8.69 3.38 -2.39
C ASN A 148 7.43 2.93 -1.61
N GLU A 149 6.86 1.79 -1.91
CA GLU A 149 5.64 1.25 -1.32
C GLU A 149 5.77 1.12 0.20
N SER A 150 4.80 1.66 0.92
CA SER A 150 4.86 1.67 2.38
C SER A 150 3.49 1.67 3.04
N THR A 151 3.36 0.92 4.12
CA THR A 151 2.14 0.84 4.91
C THR A 151 2.41 1.32 6.33
N ILE A 152 1.47 2.08 6.89
CA ILE A 152 1.51 2.61 8.25
C ILE A 152 0.44 1.92 9.09
N ARG A 153 0.76 1.64 10.36
CA ARG A 153 -0.21 1.31 11.41
C ARG A 153 0.14 2.09 12.68
N PHE A 154 -0.85 2.26 13.54
CA PHE A 154 -0.65 2.91 14.84
C PHE A 154 -0.65 1.86 15.93
N LEU A 155 0.28 2.02 16.88
CA LEU A 155 0.30 1.28 18.13
C LEU A 155 -0.75 1.85 19.10
N PRO A 156 -1.16 1.11 20.13
CA PRO A 156 -2.03 1.64 21.19
C PRO A 156 -1.46 2.88 21.90
N THR A 157 -0.14 3.06 21.86
CA THR A 157 0.58 4.23 22.36
C THR A 157 0.49 5.45 21.46
N ALA A 158 -0.23 5.37 20.33
CA ALA A 158 -0.27 6.34 19.25
C ALA A 158 1.07 6.54 18.49
N GLU A 159 2.06 5.70 18.71
CA GLU A 159 3.25 5.65 17.86
C GLU A 159 2.92 5.08 16.48
N MET A 160 3.59 5.60 15.45
CA MET A 160 3.53 5.02 14.11
C MET A 160 4.52 3.88 13.95
N LEU A 161 4.05 2.79 13.37
CA LEU A 161 4.88 1.74 12.80
C LEU A 161 4.71 1.76 11.28
N MET A 162 5.81 1.77 10.52
CA MET A 162 5.81 1.84 9.06
C MET A 162 6.68 0.74 8.47
N LEU A 163 6.15 -0.02 7.52
CA LEU A 163 6.90 -1.01 6.75
C LEU A 163 7.12 -0.48 5.33
N ILE A 164 8.39 -0.49 4.87
CA ILE A 164 8.82 0.21 3.65
C ILE A 164 9.63 -0.73 2.75
N ARG A 165 9.23 -0.81 1.49
CA ARG A 165 9.98 -1.47 0.43
C ARG A 165 11.15 -0.62 -0.03
N ARG A 166 12.29 -1.26 -0.34
CA ARG A 166 13.48 -0.64 -0.93
C ARG A 166 13.92 -1.39 -2.18
N GLU A 167 14.46 -0.67 -3.17
CA GLU A 167 14.81 -1.22 -4.49
C GLU A 167 16.30 -1.19 -4.84
N LYS A 168 17.13 -0.46 -4.09
CA LYS A 168 18.60 -0.40 -4.27
C LYS A 168 19.34 -0.98 -3.06
N GLY A 169 20.61 -1.27 -3.25
CA GLY A 169 21.48 -1.87 -2.23
C GLY A 169 21.12 -3.33 -2.00
N ASN A 170 21.03 -3.74 -0.74
CA ASN A 170 20.59 -5.10 -0.36
C ASN A 170 19.07 -5.31 -0.51
N LYS A 171 18.33 -4.25 -0.83
CA LYS A 171 16.86 -4.23 -1.02
C LYS A 171 16.01 -4.68 0.17
N ARG A 172 16.62 -4.95 1.33
CA ARG A 172 15.87 -5.34 2.51
C ARG A 172 14.91 -4.23 2.93
N ALA A 173 13.70 -4.61 3.32
CA ALA A 173 12.69 -3.67 3.78
C ALA A 173 13.13 -2.97 5.06
N TYR A 174 12.59 -1.78 5.31
CA TYR A 174 12.74 -1.11 6.60
C TYR A 174 11.44 -1.16 7.38
N SER A 175 11.57 -1.41 8.69
CA SER A 175 10.54 -1.13 9.67
C SER A 175 10.94 0.15 10.40
N GLY A 176 10.05 1.13 10.42
CA GLY A 176 10.30 2.43 11.04
C GLY A 176 9.29 2.74 12.12
N GLN A 177 9.74 3.40 13.19
CA GLN A 177 8.91 3.88 14.29
C GLN A 177 9.08 5.38 14.49
N SER A 178 7.98 6.03 14.89
CA SER A 178 7.98 7.46 15.22
C SER A 178 6.87 7.80 16.20
N SER A 179 7.19 8.59 17.21
CA SER A 179 6.21 9.20 18.11
C SER A 179 5.75 10.56 17.57
N ALA A 180 4.56 11.03 18.01
CA ALA A 180 4.08 12.35 17.64
C ALA A 180 5.12 13.44 17.99
N PRO A 181 5.35 14.41 17.11
CA PRO A 181 4.64 14.79 15.89
C PRO A 181 5.08 14.06 14.61
N TYR A 182 5.69 12.88 14.70
CA TYR A 182 6.08 11.98 13.59
C TYR A 182 7.13 12.55 12.65
N LYS A 183 8.04 13.35 13.16
CA LYS A 183 9.15 13.96 12.42
C LYS A 183 10.45 13.18 12.53
N ASP A 184 10.65 12.55 13.67
CA ASP A 184 11.86 11.81 13.99
C ASP A 184 11.57 10.30 13.90
N TRP A 185 12.35 9.59 13.09
CA TRP A 185 12.13 8.19 12.79
C TRP A 185 13.32 7.34 13.18
N ASN A 186 13.06 6.20 13.78
CA ASN A 186 14.03 5.14 13.98
C ASN A 186 13.72 3.99 13.02
N PHE A 187 14.67 3.64 12.15
CA PHE A 187 14.53 2.58 11.17
C PHE A 187 15.41 1.39 11.52
N ILE A 188 14.83 0.20 11.43
CA ILE A 188 15.55 -1.08 11.52
C ILE A 188 15.38 -1.83 10.19
N GLU A 189 16.42 -2.53 9.78
CA GLU A 189 16.40 -3.34 8.56
C GLU A 189 15.75 -4.70 8.84
N ALA A 190 14.70 -5.05 8.08
CA ALA A 190 14.13 -6.38 8.09
C ALA A 190 15.08 -7.38 7.42
N PRO A 191 15.04 -8.66 7.78
CA PRO A 191 15.90 -9.67 7.12
C PRO A 191 15.46 -10.03 5.70
N TYR A 192 14.36 -9.46 5.18
CA TYR A 192 13.76 -9.79 3.91
C TYR A 192 13.62 -8.57 2.99
N PHE A 193 13.69 -8.80 1.67
CA PHE A 193 13.00 -7.93 0.72
C PHE A 193 11.52 -8.22 0.82
N ILE A 194 10.68 -7.17 0.89
CA ILE A 194 9.22 -7.27 0.96
C ILE A 194 8.63 -6.34 -0.10
N GLY A 195 8.19 -6.92 -1.22
CA GLY A 195 7.56 -6.16 -2.31
C GLY A 195 6.06 -5.99 -2.07
N GLY A 196 5.55 -4.77 -2.23
CA GLY A 196 4.15 -4.45 -1.98
C GLY A 196 3.72 -4.66 -0.53
N PRO A 197 4.48 -4.15 0.47
CA PRO A 197 4.23 -4.49 1.87
C PRO A 197 2.88 -3.99 2.34
N ASP A 198 2.19 -4.86 3.08
CA ASP A 198 1.06 -4.50 3.93
C ASP A 198 1.14 -5.29 5.24
N PHE A 199 0.47 -4.82 6.29
CA PHE A 199 0.41 -5.52 7.57
C PHE A 199 -0.78 -5.07 8.42
N VAL A 200 -1.14 -5.89 9.40
CA VAL A 200 -2.24 -5.64 10.33
C VAL A 200 -1.84 -6.08 11.72
N ALA A 201 -2.32 -5.37 12.74
CA ALA A 201 -2.19 -5.80 14.13
C ALA A 201 -3.12 -7.00 14.40
N ILE A 202 -2.60 -8.03 15.06
CA ILE A 202 -3.37 -9.21 15.51
C ILE A 202 -3.52 -9.28 17.02
N ALA A 203 -2.63 -8.61 17.73
CA ALA A 203 -2.65 -8.37 19.16
C ALA A 203 -1.80 -7.13 19.47
N GLU A 204 -1.79 -6.70 20.74
CA GLU A 204 -0.94 -5.60 21.17
C GLU A 204 0.54 -5.94 20.91
N GLY A 205 1.24 -5.07 20.17
CA GLY A 205 2.65 -5.24 19.79
C GLY A 205 2.94 -6.41 18.86
N GLN A 206 1.92 -7.10 18.31
CA GLN A 206 2.08 -8.22 17.39
C GLN A 206 1.39 -7.97 16.06
N PHE A 207 2.11 -8.22 14.98
CA PHE A 207 1.65 -7.96 13.61
C PHE A 207 1.81 -9.19 12.73
N ILE A 208 0.88 -9.34 11.79
CA ILE A 208 1.07 -10.14 10.58
C ILE A 208 1.14 -9.20 9.41
N GLY A 209 2.18 -9.33 8.63
CA GLY A 209 2.34 -8.61 7.38
C GLY A 209 2.91 -9.50 6.31
N GLY A 210 3.09 -8.96 5.12
CA GLY A 210 3.65 -9.72 4.02
C GLY A 210 3.70 -8.93 2.74
N GLY A 211 4.02 -9.67 1.70
CA GLY A 211 4.21 -9.18 0.34
C GLY A 211 4.97 -10.21 -0.46
N ARG A 212 5.60 -9.79 -1.55
CA ARG A 212 6.53 -10.65 -2.28
C ARG A 212 7.86 -10.73 -1.53
N ILE A 213 8.11 -11.90 -0.96
CA ILE A 213 9.31 -12.16 -0.15
C ILE A 213 10.48 -12.50 -1.08
N ASN A 214 11.60 -11.80 -0.91
CA ASN A 214 12.86 -12.00 -1.65
C ASN A 214 12.69 -12.04 -3.19
N SER A 215 11.64 -11.43 -3.73
CA SER A 215 11.27 -11.43 -5.16
C SER A 215 10.86 -12.80 -5.71
N GLU A 216 10.48 -13.75 -4.87
CA GLU A 216 10.22 -15.13 -5.27
C GLU A 216 8.74 -15.55 -5.15
N TYR A 217 8.08 -15.22 -4.06
CA TYR A 217 6.71 -15.66 -3.74
C TYR A 217 6.01 -14.70 -2.79
N THR A 218 4.70 -14.81 -2.67
CA THR A 218 3.94 -14.12 -1.64
C THR A 218 3.98 -14.92 -0.33
N GLY A 219 4.44 -14.27 0.74
CA GLY A 219 4.55 -14.87 2.08
C GLY A 219 4.03 -13.96 3.17
N LEU A 220 3.73 -14.57 4.32
CA LEU A 220 3.35 -13.89 5.55
C LEU A 220 4.49 -13.96 6.56
N LEU A 221 4.69 -12.85 7.22
CA LEU A 221 5.67 -12.65 8.28
C LEU A 221 4.93 -12.26 9.56
N SER A 222 5.24 -12.92 10.67
CA SER A 222 4.95 -12.37 11.99
C SER A 222 6.09 -11.46 12.41
N PHE A 223 5.79 -10.37 13.09
CA PHE A 223 6.80 -9.47 13.64
C PHE A 223 6.23 -8.64 14.79
N SER A 224 7.13 -8.13 15.61
CA SER A 224 6.82 -7.16 16.65
C SER A 224 7.29 -5.76 16.27
N GLU A 225 6.95 -4.79 17.09
CA GLU A 225 7.47 -3.42 16.98
C GLU A 225 9.01 -3.37 17.06
N ASN A 226 9.65 -4.36 17.69
CA ASN A 226 11.11 -4.48 17.78
C ASN A 226 11.75 -5.08 16.53
N GLY A 227 10.98 -5.50 15.53
CA GLY A 227 11.48 -6.01 14.26
C GLY A 227 11.92 -7.48 14.27
N ASP A 228 11.32 -8.29 15.13
CA ASP A 228 11.55 -9.74 15.20
C ASP A 228 10.79 -10.46 14.08
N PHE A 229 11.24 -10.29 12.84
CA PHE A 229 10.56 -10.86 11.67
C PHE A 229 10.77 -12.37 11.56
N LYS A 230 9.68 -13.12 11.41
CA LYS A 230 9.67 -14.57 11.18
C LYS A 230 8.68 -14.91 10.07
N GLU A 231 9.09 -15.67 9.06
CA GLU A 231 8.16 -16.23 8.08
C GLU A 231 7.26 -17.27 8.73
N VAL A 232 5.94 -17.12 8.57
CA VAL A 232 4.94 -18.00 9.20
C VAL A 232 4.10 -18.75 8.18
N LEU A 233 3.99 -18.24 6.95
CA LEU A 233 3.24 -18.91 5.90
C LEU A 233 3.75 -18.50 4.52
N ARG A 234 3.86 -19.47 3.61
CA ARG A 234 4.06 -19.24 2.18
C ARG A 234 2.78 -19.55 1.44
N LEU A 235 2.30 -18.59 0.65
CA LEU A 235 1.08 -18.77 -0.14
C LEU A 235 1.40 -19.40 -1.52
N PRO A 236 0.43 -20.12 -2.11
CA PRO A 236 0.53 -20.55 -3.50
C PRO A 236 0.74 -19.35 -4.42
N SER A 237 1.95 -19.24 -4.99
CA SER A 237 2.36 -18.07 -5.76
C SER A 237 3.66 -18.33 -6.50
N ASN A 238 4.03 -17.44 -7.41
CA ASN A 238 5.32 -17.38 -8.09
C ASN A 238 5.95 -15.99 -7.92
N SER A 239 6.99 -15.69 -8.68
CA SER A 239 7.69 -14.40 -8.62
C SER A 239 6.88 -13.21 -9.09
N ASP A 240 5.84 -13.43 -9.94
CA ASP A 240 4.87 -12.40 -10.31
C ASP A 240 3.63 -12.49 -9.43
N SER A 241 3.81 -12.10 -8.19
CA SER A 241 2.77 -12.10 -7.17
C SER A 241 3.05 -11.03 -6.11
N SER A 242 2.08 -10.49 -5.46
CA SER A 242 2.18 -9.62 -4.27
C SER A 242 0.90 -8.85 -3.98
N TYR A 243 1.09 -7.66 -3.45
CA TYR A 243 0.14 -6.59 -3.14
C TYR A 243 -1.01 -7.08 -2.27
N PRO A 244 -0.65 -7.65 -1.09
CA PRO A 244 -1.68 -8.10 -0.15
C PRO A 244 -2.53 -6.93 0.32
N GLY A 245 -3.80 -7.25 0.60
CA GLY A 245 -4.68 -6.45 1.41
C GLY A 245 -5.15 -7.29 2.58
N PHE A 246 -5.10 -6.76 3.79
CA PHE A 246 -5.41 -7.50 5.02
C PHE A 246 -6.59 -6.92 5.77
N VAL A 247 -7.42 -7.81 6.30
CA VAL A 247 -8.38 -7.54 7.36
C VAL A 247 -8.23 -8.64 8.41
N PHE A 248 -8.12 -8.27 9.67
CA PHE A 248 -8.11 -9.23 10.78
C PHE A 248 -9.37 -9.04 11.62
N GLU A 249 -10.18 -10.07 11.72
CA GLU A 249 -11.43 -10.06 12.46
C GLU A 249 -11.78 -11.46 12.96
N ASN A 250 -12.25 -11.57 14.19
CA ASN A 250 -12.71 -12.83 14.80
C ASN A 250 -11.67 -13.97 14.66
N ASP A 251 -10.40 -13.69 15.06
CA ASP A 251 -9.29 -14.63 14.98
C ASP A 251 -9.01 -15.19 13.58
N THR A 252 -9.45 -14.49 12.55
CA THR A 252 -9.24 -14.85 11.14
C THR A 252 -8.59 -13.70 10.40
N LEU A 253 -7.49 -14.00 9.71
CA LEU A 253 -6.87 -13.11 8.75
C LEU A 253 -7.51 -13.33 7.38
N TYR A 254 -8.15 -12.30 6.86
CA TYR A 254 -8.63 -12.23 5.49
C TYR A 254 -7.57 -11.54 4.64
N MET A 255 -7.20 -12.17 3.53
CA MET A 255 -6.14 -11.66 2.66
C MET A 255 -6.54 -11.77 1.20
N SER A 256 -6.36 -10.69 0.46
CA SER A 256 -6.32 -10.71 -1.00
C SER A 256 -4.88 -10.55 -1.49
N TYR A 257 -4.52 -11.18 -2.60
CA TYR A 257 -3.23 -10.97 -3.29
C TYR A 257 -3.37 -11.33 -4.77
N TYR A 258 -2.45 -10.90 -5.61
CA TYR A 258 -2.41 -11.35 -7.00
C TYR A 258 -1.29 -12.36 -7.22
N SER A 259 -1.46 -13.24 -8.19
CA SER A 259 -0.41 -14.15 -8.65
C SER A 259 -0.72 -14.70 -10.04
N SER A 260 0.33 -15.12 -10.76
CA SER A 260 0.24 -15.79 -12.06
C SER A 260 0.66 -17.28 -12.00
N HIS A 261 0.58 -17.92 -10.80
CA HIS A 261 1.08 -19.29 -10.61
C HIS A 261 0.22 -20.39 -11.26
N GLU A 262 -1.04 -20.14 -11.54
CA GLU A 262 -1.96 -21.11 -12.15
C GLU A 262 -2.09 -20.93 -13.67
N THR A 263 -1.88 -19.70 -14.16
CA THR A 263 -2.05 -19.37 -15.59
C THR A 263 -1.01 -18.35 -16.04
N GLU A 264 -0.89 -18.12 -17.35
CA GLU A 264 -0.02 -17.07 -17.91
C GLU A 264 -0.49 -15.63 -17.56
N LYS A 265 -1.73 -15.49 -17.11
CA LYS A 265 -2.29 -14.21 -16.66
C LYS A 265 -2.39 -14.18 -15.15
N THR A 266 -2.21 -12.99 -14.59
CA THR A 266 -2.41 -12.77 -13.17
C THR A 266 -3.89 -12.87 -12.81
N SER A 267 -4.16 -13.48 -11.66
CA SER A 267 -5.47 -13.59 -11.02
C SER A 267 -5.42 -13.02 -9.60
N ILE A 268 -6.56 -12.60 -9.09
CA ILE A 268 -6.70 -12.21 -7.69
C ILE A 268 -7.15 -13.42 -6.89
N TYR A 269 -6.44 -13.67 -5.80
CA TYR A 269 -6.73 -14.73 -4.84
C TYR A 269 -7.23 -14.14 -3.54
N PHE A 270 -8.07 -14.89 -2.87
CA PHE A 270 -8.60 -14.56 -1.55
C PHE A 270 -8.40 -15.74 -0.60
N ALA A 271 -7.78 -15.46 0.55
CA ALA A 271 -7.51 -16.45 1.58
C ALA A 271 -8.18 -16.07 2.90
N LYS A 272 -8.70 -17.08 3.61
CA LYS A 272 -9.17 -17.01 5.00
C LYS A 272 -8.24 -17.88 5.83
N ILE A 273 -7.50 -17.29 6.73
CA ILE A 273 -6.44 -17.96 7.47
C ILE A 273 -6.72 -17.80 8.97
N PRO A 274 -7.12 -18.88 9.66
CA PRO A 274 -7.26 -18.86 11.11
C PRO A 274 -5.93 -18.50 11.78
N ILE A 275 -5.92 -17.62 12.77
CA ILE A 275 -4.68 -17.14 13.42
C ILE A 275 -3.88 -18.28 14.07
N VAL A 276 -4.54 -19.37 14.45
CA VAL A 276 -3.88 -20.55 15.02
C VAL A 276 -2.91 -21.22 14.05
N GLU A 277 -3.09 -21.02 12.74
CA GLU A 277 -2.21 -21.54 11.69
C GLU A 277 -0.96 -20.66 11.47
N LEU A 278 -0.91 -19.48 12.08
CA LEU A 278 0.18 -18.51 11.94
C LEU A 278 1.08 -18.40 13.20
N LYS A 279 0.94 -19.34 14.14
CA LYS A 279 1.71 -19.37 15.40
C LYS A 279 2.97 -20.22 15.29
#